data_27377c2a04d2fbe5d7f058db63b5807d
#
_entry.id   27377c2a04d2fbe5d7f058db63b5807d
#
_cell.length_a   1.000
_cell.length_b   1.000
_cell.length_c   1.000
_cell.angle_alpha   90.00
_cell.angle_beta   90.00
_cell.angle_gamma   90.00
#
_symmetry.space_group_name_H-M   'P 1'
#
loop_
_entity.id
_entity.type
_entity.pdbx_description
1 polymer ?
#
loop_
_entity_poly.entity_id
_entity_poly.type
_entity_poly.pdbx_seq_one_letter_code
_entity_poly.pdbx_strand_id
1 'polypeptide(L)'
;MMQGVILAAGRGTRMGDMDMPKCLLKIGNLSLIQYQLSCLSQLGIDDVMIITGYNEHMIKEHLVTEHLDANIKYEFNENFENTNNLYSLFKAKNFVKDDFICLHADLLFHRKILKKCYEHDADICLVVEKNTRQETLRVKIENGKILQINKTMPINSADGNFIGIVKFRKAIHKALFDEMSEYIEQQNRDAYFVAAIEKMIEHGISAEFIETENLPWIDIDEKAEFESAKKTFSTLVT
;
A
#
# COMPACT_ATOMS: atom_id res chain seq x y z
N MET A 1 12.98 8.20 -12.92
CA MET A 1 12.23 6.93 -13.10
C MET A 1 11.38 6.70 -11.87
N MET A 2 10.14 6.20 -12.02
CA MET A 2 9.29 5.93 -10.85
C MET A 2 9.79 4.69 -10.10
N GLN A 3 9.70 4.71 -8.76
CA GLN A 3 10.10 3.62 -7.88
C GLN A 3 8.89 2.95 -7.25
N GLY A 4 9.03 1.70 -6.81
CA GLY A 4 8.00 0.96 -6.07
C GLY A 4 8.38 0.79 -4.60
N VAL A 5 7.39 0.88 -3.71
CA VAL A 5 7.54 0.51 -2.28
C VAL A 5 6.40 -0.43 -1.92
N ILE A 6 6.72 -1.62 -1.39
CA ILE A 6 5.72 -2.61 -0.95
C ILE A 6 5.87 -2.80 0.56
N LEU A 7 4.78 -2.55 1.30
CA LEU A 7 4.76 -2.68 2.76
C LEU A 7 4.35 -4.10 3.17
N ALA A 8 5.33 -4.94 3.45
CA ALA A 8 5.19 -6.38 3.74
C ALA A 8 5.68 -6.78 5.15
N ALA A 9 5.70 -5.83 6.11
CA ALA A 9 6.24 -6.10 7.45
C ALA A 9 5.26 -6.80 8.40
N GLY A 10 3.96 -6.73 8.14
CA GLY A 10 2.91 -7.17 9.06
C GLY A 10 2.81 -8.70 9.23
N ARG A 11 2.49 -9.16 10.45
CA ARG A 11 2.27 -10.57 10.76
C ARG A 11 0.94 -11.12 10.23
N GLY A 12 -0.10 -10.29 10.07
CA GLY A 12 -1.41 -10.73 9.58
C GLY A 12 -2.18 -11.64 10.53
N THR A 13 -2.22 -11.32 11.81
CA THR A 13 -2.78 -12.14 12.90
C THR A 13 -4.25 -12.56 12.72
N ARG A 14 -5.05 -11.78 11.99
CA ARG A 14 -6.46 -12.08 11.69
C ARG A 14 -6.67 -13.32 10.80
N MET A 15 -5.66 -13.73 10.06
CA MET A 15 -5.68 -14.97 9.28
C MET A 15 -5.55 -16.24 10.12
N GLY A 16 -5.36 -16.11 11.45
CA GLY A 16 -5.02 -17.18 12.38
C GLY A 16 -3.50 -17.42 12.42
N ASP A 17 -3.10 -18.53 13.05
CA ASP A 17 -1.68 -18.92 13.14
C ASP A 17 -1.17 -19.37 11.75
N MET A 18 -0.78 -18.40 10.94
CA MET A 18 -0.06 -18.67 9.70
C MET A 18 1.44 -18.56 9.97
N ASP A 19 2.17 -19.60 9.63
CA ASP A 19 3.64 -19.62 9.75
C ASP A 19 4.34 -18.87 8.61
N MET A 20 3.59 -18.18 7.76
CA MET A 20 4.11 -17.47 6.59
C MET A 20 3.51 -16.05 6.45
N PRO A 21 4.26 -15.09 5.88
CA PRO A 21 3.75 -13.76 5.56
C PRO A 21 2.56 -13.80 4.59
N LYS A 22 1.53 -12.97 4.82
CA LYS A 22 0.33 -12.88 3.97
C LYS A 22 0.66 -12.66 2.49
N CYS A 23 1.66 -11.84 2.19
CA CYS A 23 2.06 -11.53 0.82
C CYS A 23 2.52 -12.75 0.00
N LEU A 24 2.81 -13.89 0.67
CA LEU A 24 3.15 -15.16 0.03
C LEU A 24 1.93 -16.05 -0.27
N LEU A 25 0.74 -15.65 0.12
CA LEU A 25 -0.50 -16.34 -0.26
C LEU A 25 -0.64 -16.38 -1.79
N LYS A 26 -0.91 -17.57 -2.33
CA LYS A 26 -1.02 -17.77 -3.78
C LYS A 26 -2.47 -17.69 -4.24
N ILE A 27 -2.67 -16.93 -5.32
CA ILE A 27 -3.89 -16.89 -6.12
C ILE A 27 -3.50 -17.38 -7.53
N GLY A 28 -4.04 -18.49 -7.97
CA GLY A 28 -3.54 -19.16 -9.18
C GLY A 28 -2.07 -19.58 -9.01
N ASN A 29 -1.21 -19.16 -9.92
CA ASN A 29 0.19 -19.54 -9.94
C ASN A 29 1.12 -18.53 -9.21
N LEU A 30 0.63 -17.33 -8.90
CA LEU A 30 1.42 -16.25 -8.31
C LEU A 30 1.04 -15.99 -6.85
N SER A 31 2.03 -15.66 -6.03
CA SER A 31 1.80 -15.04 -4.73
C SER A 31 1.36 -13.59 -4.90
N LEU A 32 0.74 -13.00 -3.87
CA LEU A 32 0.30 -11.60 -3.90
C LEU A 32 1.47 -10.67 -4.25
N ILE A 33 2.63 -10.88 -3.62
CA ILE A 33 3.81 -10.05 -3.86
C ILE A 33 4.37 -10.22 -5.29
N GLN A 34 4.37 -11.44 -5.84
CA GLN A 34 4.76 -11.67 -7.23
C GLN A 34 3.81 -10.97 -8.21
N TYR A 35 2.51 -11.05 -7.95
CA TYR A 35 1.52 -10.34 -8.75
C TYR A 35 1.74 -8.83 -8.72
N GLN A 36 1.96 -8.24 -7.54
CA GLN A 36 2.23 -6.81 -7.40
C GLN A 36 3.51 -6.38 -8.13
N LEU A 37 4.59 -7.15 -7.99
CA LEU A 37 5.84 -6.92 -8.71
C LEU A 37 5.64 -6.98 -10.22
N SER A 38 4.88 -7.96 -10.71
CA SER A 38 4.55 -8.05 -12.14
C SER A 38 3.72 -6.85 -12.62
N CYS A 39 2.79 -6.35 -11.83
CA CYS A 39 2.03 -5.15 -12.16
C CYS A 39 2.89 -3.88 -12.21
N LEU A 40 3.87 -3.75 -11.30
CA LEU A 40 4.83 -2.65 -11.29
C LEU A 40 5.76 -2.71 -12.51
N SER A 41 6.32 -3.88 -12.81
CA SER A 41 7.22 -4.06 -13.96
C SER A 41 6.53 -3.78 -15.31
N GLN A 42 5.24 -4.14 -15.45
CA GLN A 42 4.47 -3.78 -16.65
C GLN A 42 4.32 -2.26 -16.88
N LEU A 43 4.55 -1.45 -15.84
CA LEU A 43 4.58 0.02 -15.91
C LEU A 43 6.02 0.58 -16.01
N GLY A 44 7.03 -0.29 -16.13
CA GLY A 44 8.44 0.09 -16.14
C GLY A 44 8.96 0.53 -14.76
N ILE A 45 8.31 0.06 -13.68
CA ILE A 45 8.72 0.31 -12.29
C ILE A 45 9.49 -0.94 -11.82
N ASP A 46 10.78 -0.96 -12.10
CA ASP A 46 11.65 -2.12 -11.83
C ASP A 46 12.58 -1.89 -10.61
N ASP A 47 12.72 -0.65 -10.11
CA ASP A 47 13.44 -0.36 -8.87
C ASP A 47 12.44 -0.37 -7.69
N VAL A 48 12.41 -1.47 -6.94
CA VAL A 48 11.40 -1.73 -5.91
C VAL A 48 12.05 -2.01 -4.56
N MET A 49 11.56 -1.34 -3.51
CA MET A 49 11.88 -1.67 -2.12
C MET A 49 10.72 -2.42 -1.46
N ILE A 50 11.02 -3.54 -0.84
CA ILE A 50 10.09 -4.30 -0.01
C ILE A 50 10.46 -4.06 1.45
N ILE A 51 9.53 -3.45 2.20
CA ILE A 51 9.70 -3.28 3.65
C ILE A 51 9.21 -4.55 4.33
N THR A 52 10.14 -5.27 4.94
CA THR A 52 9.94 -6.57 5.56
C THR A 52 9.86 -6.48 7.08
N GLY A 53 9.36 -7.54 7.71
CA GLY A 53 9.27 -7.71 9.16
C GLY A 53 9.05 -9.18 9.51
N TYR A 54 7.81 -9.59 9.75
CA TYR A 54 7.48 -10.96 10.09
C TYR A 54 7.98 -11.95 9.03
N ASN A 55 8.78 -12.93 9.46
CA ASN A 55 9.34 -13.99 8.62
C ASN A 55 9.98 -13.49 7.30
N GLU A 56 10.77 -12.41 7.36
CA GLU A 56 11.37 -11.78 6.18
C GLU A 56 12.18 -12.77 5.31
N HIS A 57 12.84 -13.77 5.94
CA HIS A 57 13.61 -14.76 5.22
C HIS A 57 12.77 -15.53 4.18
N MET A 58 11.50 -15.85 4.53
CA MET A 58 10.60 -16.54 3.60
C MET A 58 10.26 -15.67 2.38
N ILE A 59 10.11 -14.34 2.56
CA ILE A 59 9.87 -13.41 1.43
C ILE A 59 11.09 -13.40 0.51
N LYS A 60 12.29 -13.27 1.10
CA LYS A 60 13.55 -13.25 0.33
C LYS A 60 13.79 -14.55 -0.43
N GLU A 61 13.66 -15.70 0.25
CA GLU A 61 13.82 -17.02 -0.37
C GLU A 61 12.81 -17.24 -1.51
N HIS A 62 11.53 -16.87 -1.29
CA HIS A 62 10.49 -16.99 -2.31
C HIS A 62 10.81 -16.18 -3.58
N LEU A 63 11.29 -14.95 -3.43
CA LEU A 63 11.54 -14.06 -4.57
C LEU A 63 12.89 -14.33 -5.28
N VAL A 64 13.89 -14.94 -4.59
CA VAL A 64 15.15 -15.35 -5.22
C VAL A 64 14.96 -16.49 -6.23
N THR A 65 14.00 -17.39 -5.97
CA THR A 65 13.69 -18.51 -6.87
C THR A 65 12.97 -18.10 -8.15
N GLU A 66 12.45 -16.90 -8.19
CA GLU A 66 11.70 -16.35 -9.32
C GLU A 66 12.62 -15.42 -10.13
N HIS A 67 12.74 -15.67 -11.41
CA HIS A 67 13.49 -14.81 -12.34
C HIS A 67 12.68 -13.53 -12.61
N LEU A 68 12.65 -12.61 -11.64
CA LEU A 68 12.02 -11.31 -11.78
C LEU A 68 13.02 -10.32 -12.36
N ASP A 69 12.66 -9.62 -13.42
CA ASP A 69 13.50 -8.57 -14.04
C ASP A 69 13.59 -7.29 -13.18
N ALA A 70 13.07 -7.30 -11.93
CA ALA A 70 13.07 -6.17 -11.03
C ALA A 70 14.33 -6.10 -10.15
N ASN A 71 14.84 -4.89 -9.94
CA ASN A 71 15.89 -4.59 -8.95
C ASN A 71 15.23 -4.46 -7.55
N ILE A 72 15.11 -5.60 -6.86
CA ILE A 72 14.44 -5.65 -5.56
C ILE A 72 15.45 -5.40 -4.45
N LYS A 73 15.14 -4.42 -3.59
CA LYS A 73 15.83 -4.15 -2.33
C LYS A 73 14.92 -4.45 -1.16
N TYR A 74 15.52 -4.81 -0.05
CA TYR A 74 14.80 -5.12 1.19
C TYR A 74 15.26 -4.19 2.30
N GLU A 75 14.30 -3.73 3.09
CA GLU A 75 14.58 -2.99 4.32
C GLU A 75 13.74 -3.59 5.45
N PHE A 76 14.39 -3.93 6.55
CA PHE A 76 13.74 -4.58 7.69
C PHE A 76 13.18 -3.55 8.67
N ASN A 77 11.91 -3.67 9.02
CA ASN A 77 11.31 -2.92 10.11
C ASN A 77 11.47 -3.73 11.40
N GLU A 78 12.50 -3.44 12.19
CA GLU A 78 12.81 -4.11 13.46
C GLU A 78 11.73 -3.96 14.53
N ASN A 79 10.84 -2.98 14.35
CA ASN A 79 9.74 -2.69 15.26
C ASN A 79 8.38 -3.16 14.75
N PHE A 80 8.34 -4.06 13.75
CA PHE A 80 7.10 -4.46 13.05
C PHE A 80 6.00 -4.98 13.98
N GLU A 81 6.35 -5.60 15.12
CA GLU A 81 5.38 -6.11 16.10
C GLU A 81 4.66 -5.02 16.88
N ASN A 82 5.29 -3.85 17.03
CA ASN A 82 4.86 -2.77 17.90
C ASN A 82 4.59 -1.46 17.15
N THR A 83 4.60 -1.48 15.82
CA THR A 83 4.39 -0.29 14.99
C THR A 83 3.47 -0.56 13.83
N ASN A 84 2.84 0.49 13.32
CA ASN A 84 1.99 0.41 12.15
C ASN A 84 2.75 0.81 10.87
N ASN A 85 2.06 0.89 9.74
CA ASN A 85 2.64 1.04 8.41
C ASN A 85 3.32 2.40 8.16
N LEU A 86 3.12 3.43 9.01
CA LEU A 86 3.89 4.67 8.97
C LEU A 86 5.38 4.38 9.19
N TYR A 87 5.72 3.60 10.21
CA TYR A 87 7.10 3.21 10.50
C TYR A 87 7.71 2.40 9.35
N SER A 88 6.91 1.50 8.76
CA SER A 88 7.35 0.73 7.60
C SER A 88 7.66 1.65 6.41
N LEU A 89 6.76 2.56 6.04
CA LEU A 89 7.01 3.47 4.92
C LEU A 89 8.18 4.42 5.18
N PHE A 90 8.36 4.87 6.43
CA PHE A 90 9.49 5.73 6.81
C PHE A 90 10.86 5.09 6.51
N LYS A 91 10.97 3.76 6.62
CA LYS A 91 12.20 3.03 6.26
C LYS A 91 12.61 3.22 4.78
N ALA A 92 11.66 3.52 3.90
CA ALA A 92 11.96 3.79 2.50
C ALA A 92 12.56 5.19 2.24
N LYS A 93 12.66 6.09 3.25
CA LYS A 93 13.14 7.48 3.10
C LYS A 93 14.45 7.60 2.33
N ASN A 94 15.41 6.72 2.59
CA ASN A 94 16.72 6.77 1.96
C ASN A 94 16.75 6.09 0.58
N PHE A 95 15.75 5.28 0.26
CA PHE A 95 15.62 4.59 -1.02
C PHE A 95 14.96 5.47 -2.08
N VAL A 96 13.83 6.11 -1.75
CA VAL A 96 13.05 6.89 -2.71
C VAL A 96 13.78 8.17 -3.12
N LYS A 97 14.11 8.27 -4.40
CA LYS A 97 14.84 9.42 -4.99
C LYS A 97 14.04 10.11 -6.09
N ASP A 98 13.06 9.41 -6.62
CA ASP A 98 12.15 9.84 -7.68
C ASP A 98 10.70 9.63 -7.23
N ASP A 99 9.72 9.97 -8.08
CA ASP A 99 8.32 9.64 -7.83
C ASP A 99 8.19 8.16 -7.44
N PHE A 100 7.30 7.83 -6.51
CA PHE A 100 7.10 6.43 -6.13
C PHE A 100 5.63 6.07 -5.91
N ILE A 101 5.34 4.77 -6.08
CA ILE A 101 4.07 4.16 -5.71
C ILE A 101 4.29 3.27 -4.50
N CYS A 102 3.44 3.44 -3.46
CA CYS A 102 3.39 2.60 -2.28
C CYS A 102 2.18 1.67 -2.35
N LEU A 103 2.42 0.37 -2.09
CA LEU A 103 1.41 -0.68 -2.07
C LEU A 103 1.39 -1.38 -0.70
N HIS A 104 0.20 -1.71 -0.20
CA HIS A 104 0.05 -2.69 0.87
C HIS A 104 0.22 -4.09 0.29
N ALA A 105 1.02 -4.94 0.93
CA ALA A 105 1.42 -6.25 0.38
C ALA A 105 0.33 -7.33 0.42
N ASP A 106 -0.75 -7.10 1.16
CA ASP A 106 -1.92 -7.99 1.28
C ASP A 106 -3.04 -7.65 0.29
N LEU A 107 -2.81 -6.65 -0.56
CA LEU A 107 -3.78 -6.17 -1.54
C LEU A 107 -3.66 -6.94 -2.86
N LEU A 108 -4.81 -7.39 -3.37
CA LEU A 108 -4.98 -7.90 -4.73
C LEU A 108 -5.95 -6.99 -5.48
N PHE A 109 -5.59 -6.61 -6.70
CA PHE A 109 -6.33 -5.59 -7.46
C PHE A 109 -6.23 -5.83 -8.97
N HIS A 110 -7.20 -5.36 -9.72
CA HIS A 110 -7.12 -5.36 -11.19
C HIS A 110 -6.04 -4.37 -11.66
N ARG A 111 -5.12 -4.80 -12.54
CA ARG A 111 -3.95 -4.03 -13.01
C ARG A 111 -4.26 -2.62 -13.56
N LYS A 112 -5.45 -2.43 -14.12
CA LYS A 112 -5.90 -1.10 -14.59
C LYS A 112 -6.01 -0.06 -13.47
N ILE A 113 -6.29 -0.49 -12.23
CA ILE A 113 -6.35 0.41 -11.08
C ILE A 113 -4.97 1.04 -10.84
N LEU A 114 -3.92 0.21 -10.79
CA LEU A 114 -2.55 0.68 -10.62
C LEU A 114 -2.12 1.58 -11.77
N LYS A 115 -2.45 1.20 -13.02
CA LYS A 115 -2.16 2.00 -14.21
C LYS A 115 -2.79 3.39 -14.13
N LYS A 116 -4.05 3.50 -13.75
CA LYS A 116 -4.72 4.81 -13.56
C LYS A 116 -4.02 5.67 -12.50
N CYS A 117 -3.63 5.09 -11.36
CA CYS A 117 -2.89 5.79 -10.32
C CYS A 117 -1.53 6.27 -10.83
N TYR A 118 -0.83 5.42 -11.59
CA TYR A 118 0.45 5.76 -12.22
C TYR A 118 0.33 6.95 -13.18
N GLU A 119 -0.69 6.96 -14.03
CA GLU A 119 -0.90 7.98 -15.09
C GLU A 119 -1.49 9.28 -14.54
N HIS A 120 -2.12 9.28 -13.36
CA HIS A 120 -2.78 10.47 -12.80
C HIS A 120 -1.77 11.56 -12.45
N ASP A 121 -2.02 12.79 -12.90
CA ASP A 121 -1.09 13.92 -12.73
C ASP A 121 -1.38 14.70 -11.43
N ALA A 122 -0.86 14.19 -10.29
CA ALA A 122 -0.98 14.82 -8.97
C ALA A 122 0.25 14.56 -8.11
N ASP A 123 0.51 15.44 -7.15
CA ASP A 123 1.62 15.30 -6.19
C ASP A 123 1.37 14.12 -5.23
N ILE A 124 0.13 13.94 -4.81
CA ILE A 124 -0.35 12.78 -4.05
C ILE A 124 -1.60 12.26 -4.75
N CYS A 125 -1.58 10.99 -5.15
CA CYS A 125 -2.75 10.32 -5.74
C CYS A 125 -3.08 9.05 -4.98
N LEU A 126 -4.22 9.03 -4.28
CA LEU A 126 -4.75 7.85 -3.59
C LEU A 126 -5.69 7.07 -4.51
N VAL A 127 -5.76 5.75 -4.31
CA VAL A 127 -6.82 4.94 -4.92
C VAL A 127 -7.96 4.77 -3.93
N VAL A 128 -9.17 5.11 -4.36
CA VAL A 128 -10.37 5.16 -3.52
C VAL A 128 -11.47 4.26 -4.09
N GLU A 129 -12.11 3.48 -3.21
CA GLU A 129 -13.37 2.79 -3.47
C GLU A 129 -14.52 3.61 -2.89
N LYS A 130 -15.51 3.95 -3.70
CA LYS A 130 -16.67 4.77 -3.25
C LYS A 130 -17.60 4.06 -2.28
N ASN A 131 -17.69 2.73 -2.36
CA ASN A 131 -18.56 1.97 -1.43
C ASN A 131 -17.91 1.91 -0.06
N THR A 132 -18.43 2.65 0.91
CA THR A 132 -17.89 2.69 2.26
C THR A 132 -18.04 1.35 2.98
N ARG A 133 -16.95 0.90 3.62
CA ARG A 133 -16.86 -0.36 4.40
C ARG A 133 -16.59 -0.05 5.87
N GLN A 134 -16.90 -1.02 6.74
CA GLN A 134 -16.46 -0.96 8.14
C GLN A 134 -14.96 -1.29 8.22
N GLU A 135 -14.30 -0.79 9.27
CA GLU A 135 -12.88 -1.06 9.61
C GLU A 135 -11.83 -0.61 8.57
N THR A 136 -12.19 0.28 7.65
CA THR A 136 -11.27 0.79 6.63
C THR A 136 -10.81 2.22 6.92
N LEU A 137 -9.78 2.66 6.21
CA LEU A 137 -9.34 4.06 6.16
C LEU A 137 -10.32 4.84 5.28
N ARG A 138 -11.19 5.64 5.89
CA ARG A 138 -12.23 6.39 5.20
C ARG A 138 -11.71 7.72 4.70
N VAL A 139 -12.24 8.16 3.56
CA VAL A 139 -11.89 9.44 2.96
C VAL A 139 -13.09 10.36 2.90
N LYS A 140 -12.85 11.65 3.14
CA LYS A 140 -13.76 12.75 2.82
C LYS A 140 -13.26 13.46 1.59
N ILE A 141 -14.14 13.68 0.62
CA ILE A 141 -13.81 14.29 -0.67
C ILE A 141 -14.56 15.62 -0.79
N GLU A 142 -13.87 16.66 -1.19
CA GLU A 142 -14.45 17.95 -1.52
C GLU A 142 -13.78 18.55 -2.75
N ASN A 143 -14.57 19.06 -3.68
CA ASN A 143 -14.08 19.68 -4.93
C ASN A 143 -13.07 18.81 -5.72
N GLY A 144 -13.27 17.48 -5.73
CA GLY A 144 -12.40 16.52 -6.41
C GLY A 144 -11.08 16.21 -5.72
N LYS A 145 -10.92 16.61 -4.47
CA LYS A 145 -9.71 16.39 -3.65
C LYS A 145 -10.04 15.68 -2.34
N ILE A 146 -9.05 14.99 -1.80
CA ILE A 146 -9.14 14.43 -0.45
C ILE A 146 -9.03 15.58 0.55
N LEU A 147 -10.04 15.70 1.43
CA LEU A 147 -10.07 16.65 2.53
C LEU A 147 -9.57 16.02 3.83
N GLN A 148 -9.97 14.77 4.10
CA GLN A 148 -9.60 14.01 5.29
C GLN A 148 -9.43 12.52 4.95
N ILE A 149 -8.57 11.83 5.71
CA ILE A 149 -8.34 10.39 5.58
C ILE A 149 -7.97 9.77 6.94
N ASN A 150 -8.91 9.05 7.57
CA ASN A 150 -8.66 8.38 8.85
C ASN A 150 -9.66 7.23 9.12
N LYS A 151 -9.39 6.45 10.16
CA LYS A 151 -10.27 5.34 10.61
C LYS A 151 -11.43 5.79 11.48
N THR A 152 -11.32 6.94 12.14
CA THR A 152 -12.29 7.42 13.13
C THR A 152 -13.47 8.15 12.51
N MET A 153 -13.38 8.53 11.25
CA MET A 153 -14.45 9.18 10.50
C MET A 153 -15.73 8.33 10.55
N PRO A 154 -16.88 8.89 10.90
CA PRO A 154 -18.16 8.16 10.84
C PRO A 154 -18.45 7.68 9.40
N ILE A 155 -18.95 6.44 9.27
CA ILE A 155 -19.21 5.83 7.95
C ILE A 155 -20.18 6.69 7.10
N ASN A 156 -21.17 7.31 7.74
CA ASN A 156 -22.16 8.15 7.05
C ASN A 156 -21.62 9.50 6.58
N SER A 157 -20.43 9.90 7.02
CA SER A 157 -19.76 11.13 6.57
C SER A 157 -18.63 10.88 5.58
N ALA A 158 -18.29 9.62 5.33
CA ALA A 158 -17.28 9.24 4.38
C ALA A 158 -17.82 9.20 2.94
N ASP A 159 -16.99 9.58 1.99
CA ASP A 159 -17.30 9.51 0.56
C ASP A 159 -16.67 8.28 -0.13
N GLY A 160 -15.83 7.53 0.60
CA GLY A 160 -15.18 6.31 0.14
C GLY A 160 -14.14 5.78 1.11
N ASN A 161 -13.35 4.81 0.65
CA ASN A 161 -12.27 4.21 1.41
C ASN A 161 -10.98 4.20 0.59
N PHE A 162 -9.85 4.48 1.25
CA PHE A 162 -8.53 4.25 0.69
C PHE A 162 -8.25 2.74 0.66
N ILE A 163 -7.77 2.24 -0.47
CA ILE A 163 -7.59 0.79 -0.67
C ILE A 163 -6.16 0.29 -0.47
N GLY A 164 -5.19 1.15 -0.13
CA GLY A 164 -3.81 0.72 0.08
C GLY A 164 -2.86 0.96 -1.12
N ILE A 165 -3.26 1.73 -2.11
CA ILE A 165 -2.40 2.17 -3.24
C ILE A 165 -2.31 3.69 -3.24
N VAL A 166 -1.09 4.22 -3.20
CA VAL A 166 -0.87 5.67 -3.28
C VAL A 166 0.40 5.98 -4.08
N LYS A 167 0.33 7.03 -4.90
CA LYS A 167 1.48 7.61 -5.60
C LYS A 167 1.89 8.91 -4.94
N PHE A 168 3.20 9.11 -4.81
CA PHE A 168 3.82 10.33 -4.33
C PHE A 168 4.82 10.87 -5.36
N ARG A 169 4.76 12.14 -5.68
CA ARG A 169 5.80 12.82 -6.46
C ARG A 169 7.00 13.17 -5.58
N LYS A 170 8.16 13.20 -6.20
CA LYS A 170 9.41 13.60 -5.56
C LYS A 170 9.32 14.96 -4.86
N ALA A 171 8.58 15.90 -5.45
CA ALA A 171 8.44 17.25 -4.93
C ALA A 171 7.95 17.31 -3.48
N ILE A 172 7.15 16.32 -3.05
CA ILE A 172 6.56 16.31 -1.70
C ILE A 172 7.28 15.37 -0.72
N HIS A 173 8.36 14.68 -1.13
CA HIS A 173 9.04 13.70 -0.26
C HIS A 173 9.52 14.33 1.05
N LYS A 174 10.09 15.54 0.98
CA LYS A 174 10.56 16.22 2.19
C LYS A 174 9.41 16.42 3.17
N ALA A 175 8.28 16.96 2.72
CA ALA A 175 7.11 17.19 3.57
C ALA A 175 6.57 15.86 4.13
N LEU A 176 6.43 14.83 3.30
CA LEU A 176 5.95 13.51 3.72
C LEU A 176 6.81 12.91 4.85
N PHE A 177 8.13 12.88 4.66
CA PHE A 177 9.02 12.27 5.63
C PHE A 177 9.27 13.14 6.87
N ASP A 178 9.13 14.45 6.76
CA ASP A 178 9.16 15.36 7.91
C ASP A 178 7.92 15.12 8.80
N GLU A 179 6.71 15.09 8.23
CA GLU A 179 5.49 14.75 8.98
C GLU A 179 5.59 13.35 9.64
N MET A 180 6.09 12.34 8.90
CA MET A 180 6.31 11.02 9.50
C MET A 180 7.33 11.05 10.65
N SER A 181 8.40 11.87 10.55
CA SER A 181 9.39 12.01 11.61
C SER A 181 8.75 12.52 12.91
N GLU A 182 7.81 13.47 12.83
CA GLU A 182 7.10 13.99 14.00
C GLU A 182 6.30 12.90 14.72
N TYR A 183 5.58 12.03 13.98
CA TYR A 183 4.88 10.89 14.57
C TYR A 183 5.83 9.92 15.27
N ILE A 184 7.01 9.68 14.68
CA ILE A 184 8.04 8.78 15.23
C ILE A 184 8.64 9.38 16.51
N GLU A 185 8.98 10.67 16.51
CA GLU A 185 9.52 11.39 17.68
C GLU A 185 8.52 11.42 18.83
N GLN A 186 7.23 11.57 18.54
CA GLN A 186 6.14 11.49 19.51
C GLN A 186 5.84 10.06 20.00
N GLN A 187 6.57 9.06 19.48
CA GLN A 187 6.36 7.64 19.76
C GLN A 187 4.94 7.15 19.47
N ASN A 188 4.26 7.75 18.51
CA ASN A 188 2.93 7.33 18.06
C ASN A 188 3.06 6.07 17.19
N ARG A 189 3.17 4.91 17.84
CA ARG A 189 3.45 3.62 17.20
C ARG A 189 2.31 3.07 16.36
N ASP A 190 1.08 3.48 16.67
CA ASP A 190 -0.14 2.99 15.97
C ASP A 190 -0.48 3.82 14.73
N ALA A 191 0.32 4.84 14.41
CA ALA A 191 0.05 5.72 13.29
C ALA A 191 0.13 5.00 11.95
N TYR A 192 -0.89 5.21 11.12
CA TYR A 192 -0.86 4.87 9.69
C TYR A 192 -0.18 5.99 8.92
N PHE A 193 0.52 5.67 7.82
CA PHE A 193 1.18 6.71 7.02
C PHE A 193 0.20 7.73 6.42
N VAL A 194 -1.06 7.38 6.26
CA VAL A 194 -2.12 8.31 5.83
C VAL A 194 -2.33 9.46 6.82
N ALA A 195 -1.96 9.30 8.10
CA ALA A 195 -2.00 10.40 9.06
C ALA A 195 -1.00 11.52 8.70
N ALA A 196 0.16 11.16 8.14
CA ALA A 196 1.08 12.14 7.59
C ALA A 196 0.48 12.85 6.35
N ILE A 197 -0.23 12.11 5.48
CA ILE A 197 -0.96 12.71 4.35
C ILE A 197 -2.03 13.70 4.85
N GLU A 198 -2.80 13.33 5.89
CA GLU A 198 -3.82 14.22 6.48
C GLU A 198 -3.20 15.51 7.01
N LYS A 199 -2.06 15.42 7.70
CA LYS A 199 -1.27 16.59 8.12
C LYS A 199 -0.79 17.46 6.95
N MET A 200 -0.28 16.84 5.90
CA MET A 200 0.13 17.55 4.69
C MET A 200 -1.04 18.31 4.05
N ILE A 201 -2.25 17.72 4.05
CA ILE A 201 -3.48 18.39 3.58
C ILE A 201 -3.82 19.59 4.48
N GLU A 202 -3.75 19.45 5.80
CA GLU A 202 -3.94 20.56 6.76
C GLU A 202 -2.94 21.70 6.51
N HIS A 203 -1.72 21.40 6.06
CA HIS A 203 -0.69 22.35 5.67
C HIS A 203 -0.82 22.88 4.23
N GLY A 204 -1.92 22.54 3.54
CA GLY A 204 -2.26 23.07 2.22
C GLY A 204 -1.69 22.29 1.03
N ILE A 205 -1.11 21.11 1.24
CA ILE A 205 -0.69 20.22 0.16
C ILE A 205 -1.91 19.48 -0.38
N SER A 206 -2.09 19.53 -1.71
CA SER A 206 -3.24 18.89 -2.36
C SER A 206 -3.03 17.38 -2.48
N ALA A 207 -4.00 16.60 -2.02
CA ALA A 207 -4.10 15.18 -2.32
C ALA A 207 -5.31 14.92 -3.22
N GLU A 208 -5.07 14.23 -4.33
CA GLU A 208 -6.09 13.84 -5.29
C GLU A 208 -6.33 12.32 -5.24
N PHE A 209 -7.27 11.83 -6.01
CA PHE A 209 -7.61 10.42 -6.01
C PHE A 209 -8.05 9.95 -7.39
N ILE A 210 -7.94 8.63 -7.59
CA ILE A 210 -8.64 7.91 -8.66
C ILE A 210 -9.57 6.88 -8.02
N GLU A 211 -10.66 6.58 -8.73
CA GLU A 211 -11.63 5.58 -8.30
C GLU A 211 -11.31 4.20 -8.89
N THR A 212 -11.67 3.16 -8.15
CA THR A 212 -11.59 1.77 -8.64
C THR A 212 -12.54 1.50 -9.81
N GLU A 213 -13.62 2.30 -9.96
CA GLU A 213 -14.65 2.18 -11.02
C GLU A 213 -15.23 0.75 -11.13
N ASN A 214 -15.52 0.13 -9.99
CA ASN A 214 -16.00 -1.25 -9.89
C ASN A 214 -15.03 -2.32 -10.43
N LEU A 215 -13.78 -1.97 -10.75
CA LEU A 215 -12.75 -2.96 -11.03
C LEU A 215 -12.47 -3.77 -9.77
N PRO A 216 -12.30 -5.10 -9.87
CA PRO A 216 -12.13 -5.94 -8.69
C PRO A 216 -10.83 -5.63 -7.96
N TRP A 217 -10.96 -5.56 -6.65
CA TRP A 217 -9.87 -5.49 -5.69
C TRP A 217 -10.30 -6.11 -4.36
N ILE A 218 -9.35 -6.55 -3.57
CA ILE A 218 -9.60 -7.12 -2.24
C ILE A 218 -8.35 -6.94 -1.37
N ASP A 219 -8.56 -6.56 -0.13
CA ASP A 219 -7.58 -6.61 0.96
C ASP A 219 -7.78 -7.96 1.67
N ILE A 220 -6.73 -8.77 1.74
CA ILE A 220 -6.82 -10.13 2.29
C ILE A 220 -6.41 -10.09 3.76
N ASP A 221 -7.37 -9.87 4.63
CA ASP A 221 -7.19 -9.85 6.08
C ASP A 221 -7.64 -11.13 6.77
N GLU A 222 -8.63 -11.81 6.21
CA GLU A 222 -9.25 -13.00 6.76
C GLU A 222 -9.35 -14.15 5.74
N LYS A 223 -9.58 -15.38 6.23
CA LYS A 223 -9.72 -16.58 5.38
C LYS A 223 -10.86 -16.44 4.36
N ALA A 224 -11.97 -15.79 4.74
CA ALA A 224 -13.10 -15.57 3.85
C ALA A 224 -12.74 -14.70 2.64
N GLU A 225 -11.94 -13.67 2.86
CA GLU A 225 -11.44 -12.78 1.80
C GLU A 225 -10.46 -13.52 0.88
N PHE A 226 -9.61 -14.37 1.43
CA PHE A 226 -8.73 -15.22 0.63
C PHE A 226 -9.50 -16.19 -0.29
N GLU A 227 -10.53 -16.84 0.23
CA GLU A 227 -11.37 -17.71 -0.59
C GLU A 227 -12.18 -16.92 -1.65
N SER A 228 -12.62 -15.71 -1.33
CA SER A 228 -13.24 -14.81 -2.30
C SER A 228 -12.25 -14.37 -3.39
N ALA A 229 -11.01 -14.01 -2.99
CA ALA A 229 -9.95 -13.65 -3.91
C ALA A 229 -9.65 -14.77 -4.93
N LYS A 230 -9.56 -16.02 -4.49
CA LYS A 230 -9.35 -17.17 -5.38
C LYS A 230 -10.43 -17.27 -6.46
N LYS A 231 -11.70 -17.00 -6.11
CA LYS A 231 -12.81 -17.06 -7.08
C LYS A 231 -12.79 -15.90 -8.06
N THR A 232 -12.52 -14.69 -7.57
CA THR A 232 -12.61 -13.46 -8.36
C THR A 232 -11.41 -13.26 -9.27
N PHE A 233 -10.21 -13.63 -8.79
CA PHE A 233 -8.94 -13.31 -9.45
C PHE A 233 -8.25 -14.49 -10.12
N SER A 234 -8.79 -15.70 -10.06
CA SER A 234 -8.18 -16.89 -10.69
C SER A 234 -7.83 -16.69 -12.17
N THR A 235 -8.63 -15.91 -12.90
CA THR A 235 -8.42 -15.62 -14.33
C THR A 235 -7.58 -14.36 -14.60
N LEU A 236 -7.31 -13.54 -13.58
CA LEU A 236 -6.58 -12.27 -13.71
C LEU A 236 -5.10 -12.42 -13.32
N VAL A 237 -4.78 -13.48 -12.58
CA VAL A 237 -3.44 -13.76 -12.02
C VAL A 237 -2.72 -14.88 -12.80
N THR A 238 -3.24 -15.26 -13.95
CA THR A 238 -2.63 -16.24 -14.88
C THR A 238 -1.74 -15.58 -15.90
#